data_83c29d3a1bb88a6cbd80d8c279376f7a
#
_entry.id   83c29d3a1bb88a6cbd80d8c279376f7a
#
_cell.length_a   1.000
_cell.length_b   1.000
_cell.length_c   1.000
_cell.angle_alpha   90.00
_cell.angle_beta   90.00
_cell.angle_gamma   90.00
#
_symmetry.space_group_name_H-M   'P 1'
#
loop_
_entity.id
_entity.type
_entity.pdbx_description
1 polymer ?
#
loop_
_entity_poly.entity_id
_entity_poly.type
_entity_poly.pdbx_seq_one_letter_code
_entity_poly.pdbx_strand_id
1 'polypeptide(L)'
;MNTFCPYSILDGVGAFGIEHYKYLLWLHRDSLETLHREGILNEYLMDVDRVAHKRIRDYAKKAPYPDENAPDFEDQYHRFLAVTNNAYHNLWQKFILTDVHQEILRPIRRRVMVRRQRMEAKKK
;
A
#
# COMPACT_ATOMS: atom_id res chain seq x y z
N MET A 1 23.65 -17.66 1.70
CA MET A 1 23.16 -16.28 1.71
C MET A 1 21.90 -16.16 0.88
N ASN A 2 20.82 -15.79 1.50
CA ASN A 2 19.59 -15.60 0.78
C ASN A 2 19.72 -14.46 -0.20
N THR A 3 19.81 -14.82 -1.47
CA THR A 3 19.66 -13.87 -2.53
C THR A 3 18.19 -13.46 -2.57
N PHE A 4 17.84 -12.55 -1.70
CA PHE A 4 16.58 -11.87 -1.79
C PHE A 4 16.68 -10.94 -2.99
N CYS A 5 16.15 -11.39 -4.14
CA CYS A 5 16.12 -10.55 -5.33
C CYS A 5 14.82 -9.74 -5.30
N PRO A 6 14.88 -8.46 -4.91
CA PRO A 6 13.67 -7.68 -4.68
C PRO A 6 12.80 -7.50 -5.91
N TYR A 7 13.40 -7.47 -7.08
CA TYR A 7 12.67 -7.11 -8.30
C TYR A 7 11.83 -8.25 -8.88
N SER A 8 12.20 -9.51 -8.61
CA SER A 8 11.45 -10.65 -9.09
C SER A 8 10.16 -10.90 -8.30
N ILE A 9 10.06 -10.32 -7.10
CA ILE A 9 8.92 -10.53 -6.21
C ILE A 9 7.87 -9.43 -6.35
N LEU A 10 8.22 -8.33 -7.02
CA LEU A 10 7.37 -7.13 -7.06
C LEU A 10 6.51 -7.05 -8.31
N ASP A 11 6.33 -8.15 -9.02
CA ASP A 11 5.46 -8.20 -10.20
C ASP A 11 4.03 -7.83 -9.82
N GLY A 12 3.48 -6.84 -10.51
CA GLY A 12 2.12 -6.38 -10.28
C GLY A 12 1.95 -5.43 -9.12
N VAL A 13 3.03 -5.10 -8.40
CA VAL A 13 2.97 -4.15 -7.29
C VAL A 13 3.14 -2.72 -7.83
N GLY A 14 2.23 -1.82 -7.46
CA GLY A 14 2.29 -0.42 -7.85
C GLY A 14 3.28 0.39 -7.03
N ALA A 15 3.41 1.67 -7.37
CA ALA A 15 4.43 2.57 -6.83
C ALA A 15 4.39 2.68 -5.30
N PHE A 16 3.20 2.79 -4.70
CA PHE A 16 3.08 2.90 -3.23
C PHE A 16 3.50 1.63 -2.53
N GLY A 17 3.14 0.47 -3.09
CA GLY A 17 3.57 -0.82 -2.55
C GLY A 17 5.07 -0.99 -2.62
N ILE A 18 5.71 -0.55 -3.71
CA ILE A 18 7.16 -0.59 -3.88
C ILE A 18 7.85 0.29 -2.83
N GLU A 19 7.33 1.49 -2.59
CA GLU A 19 7.91 2.39 -1.58
C GLU A 19 7.78 1.81 -0.17
N HIS A 20 6.66 1.20 0.15
CA HIS A 20 6.48 0.49 1.43
C HIS A 20 7.47 -0.67 1.55
N TYR A 21 7.67 -1.43 0.46
CA TYR A 21 8.66 -2.50 0.41
C TYR A 21 10.06 -1.99 0.74
N LYS A 22 10.48 -0.89 0.11
CA LYS A 22 11.80 -0.30 0.36
C LYS A 22 11.96 0.11 1.82
N TYR A 23 10.93 0.70 2.40
CA TYR A 23 10.96 1.10 3.81
C TYR A 23 11.13 -0.12 4.72
N LEU A 24 10.36 -1.18 4.48
CA LEU A 24 10.49 -2.42 5.25
C LEU A 24 11.88 -3.05 5.08
N LEU A 25 12.39 -3.04 3.86
CA LEU A 25 13.71 -3.61 3.57
C LEU A 25 14.82 -2.94 4.36
N TRP A 26 14.75 -1.63 4.52
CA TRP A 26 15.79 -0.86 5.20
C TRP A 26 15.61 -0.80 6.71
N LEU A 27 14.38 -0.76 7.21
CA LEU A 27 14.11 -0.49 8.62
C LEU A 27 13.36 -1.62 9.35
N HIS A 28 12.70 -2.52 8.63
CA HIS A 28 11.93 -3.62 9.22
C HIS A 28 12.15 -4.91 8.43
N ARG A 29 13.40 -5.25 8.21
CA ARG A 29 13.77 -6.38 7.37
C ARG A 29 13.22 -7.71 7.87
N ASP A 30 13.17 -7.91 9.18
CA ASP A 30 12.62 -9.14 9.77
C ASP A 30 11.16 -9.34 9.40
N SER A 31 10.37 -8.27 9.43
CA SER A 31 8.96 -8.28 9.01
C SER A 31 8.84 -8.66 7.54
N LEU A 32 9.69 -8.08 6.70
CA LEU A 32 9.72 -8.34 5.27
C LEU A 32 10.06 -9.81 4.97
N GLU A 33 11.09 -10.33 5.61
CA GLU A 33 11.53 -11.71 5.44
C GLU A 33 10.45 -12.70 5.89
N THR A 34 9.72 -12.38 6.96
CA THR A 34 8.61 -13.19 7.44
C THR A 34 7.51 -13.30 6.38
N LEU A 35 7.12 -12.17 5.77
CA LEU A 35 6.12 -12.16 4.71
C LEU A 35 6.58 -12.94 3.48
N HIS A 36 7.86 -12.83 3.15
CA HIS A 36 8.44 -13.57 2.04
C HIS A 36 8.41 -15.09 2.30
N ARG A 37 8.78 -15.51 3.51
CA ARG A 37 8.75 -16.93 3.89
C ARG A 37 7.33 -17.50 3.91
N GLU A 38 6.35 -16.68 4.31
CA GLU A 38 4.94 -17.08 4.26
C GLU A 38 4.38 -17.13 2.83
N GLY A 39 5.12 -16.60 1.85
CA GLY A 39 4.69 -16.59 0.45
C GLY A 39 3.58 -15.59 0.15
N ILE A 40 3.42 -14.57 1.01
CA ILE A 40 2.33 -13.59 0.88
C ILE A 40 2.83 -12.16 0.67
N LEU A 41 4.13 -11.98 0.43
CA LEU A 41 4.73 -10.64 0.32
C LEU A 41 4.11 -9.84 -0.82
N ASN A 42 4.03 -10.40 -2.02
CA ASN A 42 3.46 -9.68 -3.17
C ASN A 42 1.99 -9.32 -2.94
N GLU A 43 1.21 -10.26 -2.44
CA GLU A 43 -0.20 -10.04 -2.14
C GLU A 43 -0.38 -8.92 -1.12
N TYR A 44 0.45 -8.90 -0.07
CA TYR A 44 0.46 -7.85 0.92
C TYR A 44 0.79 -6.48 0.29
N LEU A 45 1.86 -6.41 -0.52
CA LEU A 45 2.28 -5.15 -1.13
C LEU A 45 1.27 -4.64 -2.16
N MET A 46 0.60 -5.52 -2.89
CA MET A 46 -0.48 -5.15 -3.81
C MET A 46 -1.66 -4.57 -3.04
N ASP A 47 -2.01 -5.14 -1.90
CA ASP A 47 -3.09 -4.62 -1.06
C ASP A 47 -2.72 -3.28 -0.42
N VAL A 48 -1.46 -3.11 0.00
CA VAL A 48 -0.96 -1.81 0.49
C VAL A 48 -1.11 -0.74 -0.60
N ASP A 49 -0.70 -1.05 -1.81
CA ASP A 49 -0.83 -0.13 -2.94
C ASP A 49 -2.29 0.24 -3.21
N ARG A 50 -3.19 -0.74 -3.21
CA ARG A 50 -4.62 -0.54 -3.41
C ARG A 50 -5.22 0.36 -2.33
N VAL A 51 -4.89 0.11 -1.06
CA VAL A 51 -5.38 0.92 0.06
C VAL A 51 -4.83 2.34 -0.01
N ALA A 52 -3.56 2.50 -0.41
CA ALA A 52 -2.95 3.82 -0.58
C ALA A 52 -3.69 4.63 -1.64
N HIS A 53 -3.96 4.04 -2.80
CA HIS A 53 -4.74 4.70 -3.86
C HIS A 53 -6.14 5.09 -3.39
N LYS A 54 -6.79 4.22 -2.63
CA LYS A 54 -8.11 4.51 -2.09
C LYS A 54 -8.07 5.71 -1.14
N ARG A 55 -7.07 5.76 -0.25
CA ARG A 55 -6.92 6.88 0.68
C ARG A 55 -6.72 8.20 -0.05
N ILE A 56 -5.89 8.21 -1.09
CA ILE A 56 -5.67 9.42 -1.90
C ILE A 56 -6.96 9.85 -2.59
N ARG A 57 -7.72 8.91 -3.18
CA ARG A 57 -9.00 9.22 -3.82
C ARG A 57 -10.01 9.80 -2.82
N ASP A 58 -10.09 9.23 -1.62
CA ASP A 58 -11.01 9.70 -0.58
C ASP A 58 -10.64 11.12 -0.14
N TYR A 59 -9.36 11.43 -0.03
CA TYR A 59 -8.91 12.79 0.25
C TYR A 59 -9.24 13.75 -0.90
N ALA A 60 -9.04 13.33 -2.13
CA ALA A 60 -9.32 14.13 -3.31
C ALA A 60 -10.80 14.52 -3.41
N LYS A 61 -11.70 13.65 -2.96
CA LYS A 61 -13.14 13.93 -2.92
C LYS A 61 -13.51 15.06 -1.97
N LYS A 62 -12.68 15.32 -0.96
CA LYS A 62 -12.91 16.40 0.01
C LYS A 62 -12.43 17.76 -0.49
N ALA A 63 -11.61 17.77 -1.54
CA ALA A 63 -11.12 18.99 -2.15
C ALA A 63 -11.88 19.23 -3.45
N PRO A 64 -12.69 20.28 -3.54
CA PRO A 64 -13.38 20.58 -4.80
C PRO A 64 -12.36 20.95 -5.88
N TYR A 65 -12.59 20.45 -7.09
CA TYR A 65 -11.76 20.83 -8.23
C TYR A 65 -11.87 22.32 -8.48
N PRO A 66 -10.74 23.00 -8.80
CA PRO A 66 -10.80 24.41 -9.12
C PRO A 66 -11.61 24.64 -10.40
N ASP A 67 -12.44 25.68 -10.39
CA ASP A 67 -13.22 26.09 -11.56
C ASP A 67 -12.41 27.07 -12.39
N GLU A 68 -11.99 26.66 -13.58
CA GLU A 68 -11.16 27.45 -14.49
C GLU A 68 -11.80 28.78 -14.86
N ASN A 69 -13.13 28.87 -14.80
CA ASN A 69 -13.87 30.05 -15.20
C ASN A 69 -14.24 30.98 -14.03
N ALA A 70 -13.90 30.58 -12.79
CA ALA A 70 -14.19 31.39 -11.61
C ALA A 70 -13.21 32.53 -11.46
N PRO A 71 -13.67 33.74 -11.00
CA PRO A 71 -12.77 34.85 -10.77
C PRO A 71 -11.67 34.57 -9.74
N ASP A 72 -11.93 33.65 -8.79
CA ASP A 72 -11.00 33.24 -7.75
C ASP A 72 -10.34 31.91 -8.06
N PHE A 73 -10.19 31.53 -9.34
CA PHE A 73 -9.60 30.26 -9.76
C PHE A 73 -8.23 30.04 -9.13
N GLU A 74 -7.38 31.05 -9.10
CA GLU A 74 -6.02 30.92 -8.55
C GLU A 74 -6.05 30.52 -7.08
N ASP A 75 -6.93 31.12 -6.27
CA ASP A 75 -7.10 30.79 -4.86
C ASP A 75 -7.64 29.36 -4.70
N GLN A 76 -8.59 28.95 -5.54
CA GLN A 76 -9.13 27.59 -5.54
C GLN A 76 -8.04 26.58 -5.88
N TYR A 77 -7.20 26.90 -6.85
CA TYR A 77 -6.10 26.05 -7.28
C TYR A 77 -5.08 25.86 -6.15
N HIS A 78 -4.69 26.94 -5.48
CA HIS A 78 -3.76 26.87 -4.35
C HIS A 78 -4.32 26.05 -3.19
N ARG A 79 -5.60 26.18 -2.88
CA ARG A 79 -6.26 25.38 -1.85
C ARG A 79 -6.29 23.90 -2.23
N PHE A 80 -6.59 23.61 -3.48
CA PHE A 80 -6.58 22.25 -4.00
C PHE A 80 -5.19 21.61 -3.87
N LEU A 81 -4.14 22.33 -4.25
CA LEU A 81 -2.77 21.85 -4.12
C LEU A 81 -2.39 21.61 -2.66
N ALA A 82 -2.77 22.50 -1.76
CA ALA A 82 -2.47 22.35 -0.33
C ALA A 82 -3.12 21.09 0.24
N VAL A 83 -4.39 20.85 -0.07
CA VAL A 83 -5.11 19.64 0.38
C VAL A 83 -4.48 18.38 -0.20
N THR A 84 -4.15 18.40 -1.48
CA THR A 84 -3.54 17.24 -2.16
C THR A 84 -2.16 16.94 -1.57
N ASN A 85 -1.33 17.97 -1.37
CA ASN A 85 0.00 17.79 -0.79
C ASN A 85 -0.06 17.25 0.64
N ASN A 86 -1.01 17.74 1.44
CA ASN A 86 -1.24 17.24 2.80
C ASN A 86 -1.69 15.78 2.79
N ALA A 87 -2.53 15.40 1.83
CA ALA A 87 -2.98 14.02 1.68
C ALA A 87 -1.80 13.08 1.40
N TYR A 88 -0.92 13.45 0.47
CA TYR A 88 0.28 12.66 0.16
C TYR A 88 1.25 12.62 1.34
N HIS A 89 1.46 13.75 2.01
CA HIS A 89 2.33 13.81 3.18
C HIS A 89 1.83 12.86 4.29
N ASN A 90 0.53 12.91 4.59
CA ASN A 90 -0.08 12.02 5.58
C ASN A 90 0.02 10.56 5.17
N LEU A 91 -0.20 10.26 3.90
CA LEU A 91 -0.07 8.90 3.39
C LEU A 91 1.36 8.37 3.61
N TRP A 92 2.38 9.15 3.23
CA TRP A 92 3.77 8.78 3.43
C TRP A 92 4.09 8.54 4.90
N GLN A 93 3.81 9.52 5.76
CA GLN A 93 4.21 9.48 7.17
C GLN A 93 3.45 8.44 8.00
N LYS A 94 2.17 8.24 7.71
CA LYS A 94 1.30 7.41 8.56
C LYS A 94 0.98 6.05 7.98
N PHE A 95 1.31 5.81 6.71
CA PHE A 95 0.95 4.57 6.06
C PHE A 95 2.11 3.90 5.35
N ILE A 96 2.83 4.64 4.46
CA ILE A 96 3.92 4.05 3.66
C ILE A 96 5.17 3.83 4.52
N LEU A 97 5.58 4.84 5.29
CA LEU A 97 6.79 4.81 6.12
C LEU A 97 6.47 4.30 7.53
N THR A 98 5.91 3.10 7.60
CA THR A 98 5.53 2.44 8.85
C THR A 98 5.81 0.94 8.73
N ASP A 99 5.79 0.26 9.88
CA ASP A 99 5.92 -1.20 9.89
C ASP A 99 4.67 -1.85 9.25
N VAL A 100 4.70 -3.17 9.18
CA VAL A 100 3.67 -3.98 8.54
C VAL A 100 2.27 -3.68 9.12
N HIS A 101 1.30 -3.52 8.23
CA HIS A 101 -0.09 -3.26 8.61
C HIS A 101 -0.82 -4.57 8.90
N GLN A 102 -1.07 -4.84 10.16
CA GLN A 102 -1.74 -6.07 10.60
C GLN A 102 -3.17 -6.17 10.06
N GLU A 103 -3.88 -5.05 9.94
CA GLU A 103 -5.23 -5.02 9.41
C GLU A 103 -5.30 -5.43 7.94
N ILE A 104 -4.20 -5.26 7.19
CA ILE A 104 -4.09 -5.73 5.81
C ILE A 104 -3.72 -7.21 5.77
N LEU A 105 -2.85 -7.64 6.69
CA LEU A 105 -2.37 -9.01 6.74
C LEU A 105 -3.42 -10.01 7.18
N ARG A 106 -4.29 -9.64 8.13
CA ARG A 106 -5.29 -10.56 8.67
C ARG A 106 -6.16 -11.23 7.60
N PRO A 107 -6.77 -10.46 6.67
CA PRO A 107 -7.57 -11.09 5.60
C PRO A 107 -6.73 -11.99 4.69
N ILE A 108 -5.49 -11.60 4.41
CA ILE A 108 -4.59 -12.38 3.55
C ILE A 108 -4.25 -13.72 4.21
N ARG A 109 -3.85 -13.70 5.46
CA ARG A 109 -3.53 -14.91 6.23
C ARG A 109 -4.72 -15.84 6.35
N ARG A 110 -5.91 -15.27 6.53
CA ARG A 110 -7.16 -16.04 6.59
C ARG A 110 -7.43 -16.74 5.26
N ARG A 111 -7.25 -16.06 4.14
CA ARG A 111 -7.43 -16.65 2.81
C ARG A 111 -6.43 -17.78 2.56
N VAL A 112 -5.19 -17.60 2.95
CA VAL A 112 -4.13 -18.62 2.80
C VAL A 112 -4.46 -19.85 3.65
N MET A 113 -4.90 -19.65 4.88
CA MET A 113 -5.29 -20.74 5.78
C MET A 113 -6.45 -21.55 5.19
N VAL A 114 -7.46 -20.91 4.66
CA VAL A 114 -8.61 -21.56 4.02
C VAL A 114 -8.16 -22.38 2.80
N ARG A 115 -7.28 -21.83 1.97
CA ARG A 115 -6.73 -22.55 0.82
C ARG A 115 -5.98 -23.80 1.25
N ARG A 116 -5.16 -23.73 2.29
CA ARG A 116 -4.42 -24.88 2.82
C ARG A 116 -5.36 -25.96 3.33
N GLN A 117 -6.39 -25.59 4.07
CA GLN A 117 -7.39 -26.53 4.57
C GLN A 117 -8.12 -27.22 3.44
N ARG A 118 -8.47 -26.51 2.37
CA ARG A 118 -9.12 -27.09 1.19
C ARG A 118 -8.21 -28.06 0.46
N MET A 119 -6.93 -27.73 0.35
CA MET A 119 -5.96 -28.61 -0.30
C MET A 119 -5.74 -29.89 0.52
N GLU A 120 -5.68 -29.80 1.84
CA GLU A 120 -5.57 -30.97 2.72
C GLU A 120 -6.81 -31.84 2.64
N ALA A 121 -8.00 -31.25 2.59
CA ALA A 121 -9.25 -31.98 2.44
C ALA A 121 -9.32 -32.74 1.11
N LYS A 122 -8.76 -32.21 0.04
CA LYS A 122 -8.73 -32.87 -1.27
C LYS A 122 -7.72 -34.02 -1.35
N LYS A 123 -6.73 -34.05 -0.46
CA LYS A 123 -5.72 -35.11 -0.41
C LYS A 123 -6.18 -36.32 0.39
N LYS A 124 -7.28 -36.21 1.08
CA LYS A 124 -7.90 -37.35 1.79
C LYS A 124 -8.95 -38.00 0.88
#